data_10c22d9b369a32db8dd9dcd4d65e0053
#
_entry.id   10c22d9b369a32db8dd9dcd4d65e0053
#
_cell.length_a   1.000
_cell.length_b   1.000
_cell.length_c   1.000
_cell.angle_alpha   90.00
_cell.angle_beta   90.00
_cell.angle_gamma   90.00
#
_symmetry.space_group_name_H-M   'P 1'
#
loop_
_entity.id
_entity.type
_entity.pdbx_description
1 polymer ?
#
loop_
_entity_poly.entity_id
_entity_poly.type
_entity_poly.pdbx_seq_one_letter_code
_entity_poly.pdbx_strand_id
1 'polypeptide(L)'
;MSYLIKPKNYKPLLDLKQTELGIKQIKEFFQLNLSSELRLRRVTAPLFVLKGMGINDDLNGIERPVSFPIKDLGDAQAEVVHSLAKWKRLTLADYNIEPGYGIYTDMNAIRSDEELGNLHSLYVDQWDWERVITNEDRNVDFLKEIVNRIYAAMIRTEYMVYEMYP
;
A
#
# COMPACT_ATOMS: atom_id res chain seq x y z
N MET A 1 -4.52 -13.60 22.07
CA MET A 1 -5.63 -14.41 21.48
C MET A 1 -6.15 -13.65 20.30
N SER A 2 -6.28 -14.32 19.12
CA SER A 2 -6.85 -13.68 17.93
C SER A 2 -8.33 -13.40 18.15
N TYR A 3 -8.75 -12.14 17.98
CA TYR A 3 -10.16 -11.71 18.09
C TYR A 3 -10.90 -11.89 16.76
N LEU A 4 -10.77 -13.05 16.14
CA LEU A 4 -11.49 -13.36 14.90
C LEU A 4 -12.97 -13.63 15.23
N ILE A 5 -13.85 -12.75 14.78
CA ILE A 5 -15.30 -12.90 14.91
C ILE A 5 -15.83 -13.52 13.61
N LYS A 6 -16.37 -14.73 13.70
CA LYS A 6 -17.01 -15.43 12.57
C LYS A 6 -18.48 -15.67 12.91
N PRO A 7 -19.44 -15.10 12.15
CA PRO A 7 -20.86 -15.38 12.36
C PRO A 7 -21.16 -16.87 12.24
N LYS A 8 -22.01 -17.41 13.11
CA LYS A 8 -22.30 -18.86 13.21
C LYS A 8 -22.80 -19.48 11.89
N ASN A 9 -23.53 -18.72 11.09
CA ASN A 9 -24.12 -19.18 9.83
C ASN A 9 -23.52 -18.48 8.60
N TYR A 10 -22.30 -17.96 8.71
CA TYR A 10 -21.65 -17.29 7.61
C TYR A 10 -21.41 -18.23 6.43
N LYS A 11 -21.91 -17.85 5.27
CA LYS A 11 -21.61 -18.48 3.98
C LYS A 11 -21.01 -17.42 3.08
N PRO A 12 -19.86 -17.67 2.44
CA PRO A 12 -19.31 -16.73 1.47
C PRO A 12 -20.28 -16.59 0.28
N LEU A 13 -20.42 -15.37 -0.24
CA LEU A 13 -21.23 -15.09 -1.44
C LEU A 13 -20.55 -15.60 -2.70
N LEU A 14 -19.23 -15.59 -2.72
CA LEU A 14 -18.39 -16.02 -3.84
C LEU A 14 -17.61 -17.27 -3.46
N ASP A 15 -17.39 -18.16 -4.41
CA ASP A 15 -16.41 -19.23 -4.26
C ASP A 15 -14.98 -18.71 -4.31
N LEU A 16 -13.98 -19.55 -4.07
CA LEU A 16 -12.58 -19.15 -4.04
C LEU A 16 -12.12 -18.55 -5.37
N LYS A 17 -12.49 -19.16 -6.50
CA LYS A 17 -12.10 -18.71 -7.84
C LYS A 17 -12.73 -17.34 -8.17
N GLN A 18 -14.00 -17.15 -7.83
CA GLN A 18 -14.70 -15.88 -8.00
C GLN A 18 -14.09 -14.79 -7.12
N THR A 19 -13.71 -15.14 -5.89
CA THR A 19 -13.04 -14.21 -4.96
C THR A 19 -11.69 -13.76 -5.51
N GLU A 20 -10.84 -14.65 -5.98
CA GLU A 20 -9.56 -14.34 -6.62
C GLU A 20 -9.73 -13.42 -7.85
N LEU A 21 -10.72 -13.73 -8.70
CA LEU A 21 -11.03 -12.88 -9.85
C LEU A 21 -11.51 -11.50 -9.44
N GLY A 22 -12.38 -11.42 -8.43
CA GLY A 22 -12.88 -10.15 -7.89
C GLY A 22 -11.74 -9.28 -7.32
N ILE A 23 -10.84 -9.87 -6.54
CA ILE A 23 -9.65 -9.17 -6.01
C ILE A 23 -8.80 -8.60 -7.15
N LYS A 24 -8.49 -9.42 -8.17
CA LYS A 24 -7.73 -8.99 -9.34
C LYS A 24 -8.39 -7.78 -10.01
N GLN A 25 -9.68 -7.86 -10.29
CA GLN A 25 -10.41 -6.81 -11.00
C GLN A 25 -10.49 -5.52 -10.19
N ILE A 26 -10.73 -5.60 -8.89
CA ILE A 26 -10.72 -4.44 -7.98
C ILE A 26 -9.33 -3.77 -8.00
N LYS A 27 -8.27 -4.56 -7.88
CA LYS A 27 -6.90 -4.03 -7.88
C LYS A 27 -6.58 -3.32 -9.19
N GLU A 28 -6.83 -3.93 -10.33
CA GLU A 28 -6.56 -3.37 -11.64
C GLU A 28 -7.36 -2.09 -11.92
N PHE A 29 -8.66 -2.12 -11.63
CA PHE A 29 -9.54 -0.97 -11.88
C PHE A 29 -9.24 0.20 -10.96
N PHE A 30 -9.10 -0.03 -9.65
CA PHE A 30 -8.79 1.03 -8.70
C PHE A 30 -7.42 1.65 -8.99
N GLN A 31 -6.41 0.84 -9.25
CA GLN A 31 -5.05 1.28 -9.58
C GLN A 31 -5.04 2.21 -10.80
N LEU A 32 -5.76 1.84 -11.88
CA LEU A 32 -5.87 2.65 -13.08
C LEU A 32 -6.53 4.01 -12.80
N ASN A 33 -7.66 3.99 -12.08
CA ASN A 33 -8.38 5.21 -11.73
C ASN A 33 -7.55 6.11 -10.81
N LEU A 34 -6.98 5.58 -9.74
CA LEU A 34 -6.18 6.35 -8.78
C LEU A 34 -4.94 6.97 -9.44
N SER A 35 -4.21 6.17 -10.23
CA SER A 35 -3.01 6.67 -10.92
C SER A 35 -3.33 7.77 -11.93
N SER A 36 -4.46 7.68 -12.61
CA SER A 36 -4.93 8.73 -13.53
C SER A 36 -5.31 10.01 -12.77
N GLU A 37 -6.13 9.89 -11.73
CA GLU A 37 -6.60 11.04 -10.93
C GLU A 37 -5.45 11.83 -10.28
N LEU A 38 -4.46 11.11 -9.78
CA LEU A 38 -3.35 11.72 -9.04
C LEU A 38 -2.07 11.90 -9.88
N ARG A 39 -2.09 11.52 -11.16
CA ARG A 39 -0.95 11.57 -12.09
C ARG A 39 0.26 10.80 -11.54
N LEU A 40 0.03 9.53 -11.20
CA LEU A 40 1.05 8.68 -10.61
C LEU A 40 1.68 7.75 -11.66
N ARG A 41 3.00 7.60 -11.60
CA ARG A 41 3.75 6.62 -12.37
C ARG A 41 3.99 5.37 -11.52
N ARG A 42 3.77 4.18 -12.07
CA ARG A 42 4.14 2.93 -11.39
C ARG A 42 5.66 2.77 -11.32
N VAL A 43 6.15 2.39 -10.15
CA VAL A 43 7.56 2.01 -9.92
C VAL A 43 7.62 0.65 -9.23
N THR A 44 8.75 -0.05 -9.40
CA THR A 44 9.01 -1.30 -8.67
C THR A 44 9.72 -0.96 -7.37
N ALA A 45 9.13 -1.38 -6.25
CA ALA A 45 9.67 -1.16 -4.93
C ALA A 45 10.43 -2.39 -4.41
N PRO A 46 11.38 -2.20 -3.49
CA PRO A 46 12.03 -3.31 -2.80
C PRO A 46 11.07 -4.00 -1.84
N LEU A 47 11.18 -5.33 -1.73
CA LEU A 47 10.50 -6.11 -0.69
C LEU A 47 11.22 -6.00 0.66
N PHE A 48 12.54 -5.86 0.62
CA PHE A 48 13.41 -5.73 1.79
C PHE A 48 14.54 -4.73 1.52
N VAL A 49 15.11 -4.20 2.56
CA VAL A 49 16.24 -3.27 2.54
C VAL A 49 17.30 -3.71 3.54
N LEU A 50 18.55 -3.26 3.39
CA LEU A 50 19.57 -3.51 4.39
C LEU A 50 19.24 -2.78 5.70
N LYS A 51 19.43 -3.45 6.81
CA LYS A 51 19.26 -2.89 8.15
C LYS A 51 20.20 -1.70 8.36
N GLY A 52 19.70 -0.66 9.00
CA GLY A 52 20.48 0.54 9.33
C GLY A 52 20.58 1.58 8.22
N MET A 53 20.02 1.35 7.03
CA MET A 53 19.96 2.36 5.96
C MET A 53 18.98 3.52 6.24
N GLY A 54 18.13 3.40 7.27
CA GLY A 54 17.13 4.41 7.60
C GLY A 54 15.96 4.51 6.60
N ILE A 55 15.86 3.55 5.66
CA ILE A 55 14.84 3.52 4.62
C ILE A 55 13.56 2.81 5.09
N ASN A 56 13.72 1.72 5.87
CA ASN A 56 12.57 1.04 6.46
C ASN A 56 11.90 1.96 7.50
N ASP A 57 10.57 2.03 7.47
CA ASP A 57 9.83 2.79 8.47
C ASP A 57 9.58 1.93 9.71
N ASP A 58 9.90 2.49 10.87
CA ASP A 58 9.69 1.82 12.16
C ASP A 58 8.23 1.97 12.66
N LEU A 59 7.31 2.45 11.81
CA LEU A 59 5.91 2.73 12.12
C LEU A 59 5.78 3.59 13.40
N ASN A 60 5.41 2.98 14.54
CA ASN A 60 5.37 3.65 15.85
C ASN A 60 6.70 3.59 16.61
N GLY A 61 7.74 2.97 16.02
CA GLY A 61 9.07 2.85 16.61
C GLY A 61 9.25 1.68 17.59
N ILE A 62 8.26 0.82 17.70
CA ILE A 62 8.28 -0.35 18.59
C ILE A 62 8.11 -1.68 17.85
N GLU A 63 7.61 -1.65 16.61
CA GLU A 63 7.40 -2.83 15.79
C GLU A 63 8.73 -3.41 15.32
N ARG A 64 8.82 -4.74 15.39
CA ARG A 64 10.01 -5.49 14.98
C ARG A 64 9.90 -5.92 13.52
N PRO A 65 10.83 -5.52 12.65
CA PRO A 65 10.85 -6.00 11.28
C PRO A 65 11.26 -7.48 11.24
N VAL A 66 10.74 -8.20 10.24
CA VAL A 66 11.26 -9.53 9.90
C VAL A 66 12.65 -9.34 9.29
N SER A 67 13.68 -9.85 9.96
CA SER A 67 15.07 -9.70 9.52
C SER A 67 15.68 -11.05 9.15
N PHE A 68 16.60 -11.03 8.20
CA PHE A 68 17.35 -12.21 7.77
C PHE A 68 18.77 -11.83 7.31
N PRO A 69 19.77 -12.73 7.47
CA PRO A 69 21.12 -12.50 7.00
C PRO A 69 21.25 -12.74 5.49
N ILE A 70 22.14 -12.01 4.84
CA ILE A 70 22.51 -12.23 3.43
C ILE A 70 23.93 -12.77 3.39
N LYS A 71 24.08 -14.05 3.08
CA LYS A 71 25.36 -14.78 3.09
C LYS A 71 26.45 -14.10 2.25
N ASP A 72 26.13 -13.74 1.02
CA ASP A 72 27.10 -13.16 0.08
C ASP A 72 27.50 -11.71 0.43
N LEU A 73 26.84 -11.10 1.41
CA LEU A 73 27.19 -9.78 1.97
C LEU A 73 27.80 -9.90 3.39
N GLY A 74 28.44 -11.03 3.70
CA GLY A 74 29.07 -11.25 5.01
C GLY A 74 28.06 -11.30 6.15
N ASP A 75 26.91 -11.91 5.94
CA ASP A 75 25.81 -12.01 6.89
C ASP A 75 25.19 -10.65 7.31
N ALA A 76 25.35 -9.63 6.47
CA ALA A 76 24.66 -8.36 6.67
C ALA A 76 23.14 -8.60 6.78
N GLN A 77 22.51 -7.93 7.74
CA GLN A 77 21.08 -8.10 8.00
C GLN A 77 20.25 -7.29 7.00
N ALA A 78 19.26 -7.93 6.42
CA ALA A 78 18.18 -7.28 5.67
C ALA A 78 16.86 -7.34 6.46
N GLU A 79 15.97 -6.41 6.18
CA GLU A 79 14.66 -6.29 6.83
C GLU A 79 13.56 -6.18 5.78
N VAL A 80 12.51 -6.99 5.91
CA VAL A 80 11.28 -6.82 5.12
C VAL A 80 10.66 -5.48 5.48
N VAL A 81 10.27 -4.72 4.47
CA VAL A 81 9.75 -3.36 4.69
C VAL A 81 8.41 -3.36 5.43
N HIS A 82 8.25 -2.42 6.36
CA HIS A 82 6.97 -2.12 7.02
C HIS A 82 6.17 -1.06 6.25
N SER A 83 6.88 -0.09 5.66
CA SER A 83 6.35 0.99 4.83
C SER A 83 7.42 1.45 3.86
N LEU A 84 7.00 1.99 2.73
CA LEU A 84 7.89 2.51 1.68
C LEU A 84 7.85 4.04 1.57
N ALA A 85 7.30 4.75 2.55
CA ALA A 85 7.17 6.21 2.48
C ALA A 85 8.54 6.89 2.32
N LYS A 86 9.53 6.53 3.12
CA LYS A 86 10.90 7.08 3.02
C LYS A 86 11.54 6.73 1.69
N TRP A 87 11.45 5.46 1.26
CA TRP A 87 11.98 5.00 -0.02
C TRP A 87 11.37 5.76 -1.20
N LYS A 88 10.04 5.95 -1.21
CA LYS A 88 9.38 6.68 -2.30
C LYS A 88 9.81 8.14 -2.36
N ARG A 89 10.03 8.81 -1.23
CA ARG A 89 10.54 10.19 -1.22
C ARG A 89 11.94 10.29 -1.84
N LEU A 90 12.83 9.33 -1.56
CA LEU A 90 14.12 9.24 -2.24
C LEU A 90 13.94 9.00 -3.75
N THR A 91 13.10 8.06 -4.11
CA THR A 91 12.80 7.73 -5.53
C THR A 91 12.20 8.92 -6.29
N LEU A 92 11.32 9.71 -5.67
CA LEU A 92 10.81 10.95 -6.27
C LEU A 92 11.93 11.93 -6.61
N ALA A 93 12.92 12.06 -5.73
CA ALA A 93 14.09 12.91 -5.94
C ALA A 93 15.00 12.33 -7.04
N ASP A 94 15.34 11.05 -6.97
CA ASP A 94 16.21 10.36 -7.94
C ASP A 94 15.64 10.41 -9.36
N TYR A 95 14.33 10.34 -9.50
CA TYR A 95 13.62 10.38 -10.80
C TYR A 95 13.28 11.81 -11.24
N ASN A 96 13.64 12.82 -10.46
CA ASN A 96 13.31 14.23 -10.70
C ASN A 96 11.83 14.44 -11.02
N ILE A 97 10.95 13.84 -10.21
CA ILE A 97 9.50 13.95 -10.42
C ILE A 97 9.05 15.38 -10.08
N GLU A 98 8.40 16.02 -11.04
CA GLU A 98 7.93 17.40 -10.93
C GLU A 98 6.71 17.56 -10.00
N PRO A 99 6.48 18.74 -9.41
CA PRO A 99 5.27 19.05 -8.67
C PRO A 99 3.99 18.73 -9.49
N GLY A 100 2.99 18.16 -8.82
CA GLY A 100 1.74 17.73 -9.45
C GLY A 100 1.77 16.30 -10.01
N TYR A 101 2.93 15.64 -9.98
CA TYR A 101 3.10 14.23 -10.35
C TYR A 101 3.60 13.41 -9.17
N GLY A 102 3.50 12.09 -9.28
CA GLY A 102 3.94 11.19 -8.21
C GLY A 102 4.25 9.79 -8.72
N ILE A 103 4.51 8.91 -7.77
CA ILE A 103 4.76 7.49 -8.00
C ILE A 103 3.85 6.65 -7.14
N TYR A 104 3.54 5.44 -7.58
CA TYR A 104 2.89 4.42 -6.78
C TYR A 104 3.57 3.07 -6.99
N THR A 105 3.35 2.18 -6.04
CA THR A 105 3.85 0.81 -6.11
C THR A 105 2.87 -0.15 -5.45
N ASP A 106 2.87 -1.40 -5.90
CA ASP A 106 2.33 -2.51 -5.14
C ASP A 106 3.35 -2.86 -4.07
N MET A 107 2.92 -2.89 -2.82
CA MET A 107 3.75 -3.14 -1.67
C MET A 107 3.25 -4.35 -0.91
N ASN A 108 4.18 -5.23 -0.54
CA ASN A 108 3.93 -6.32 0.38
C ASN A 108 4.73 -6.09 1.65
N ALA A 109 4.09 -6.23 2.81
CA ALA A 109 4.74 -6.08 4.10
C ALA A 109 4.34 -7.21 5.04
N ILE A 110 5.21 -7.47 6.03
CA ILE A 110 4.95 -8.38 7.13
C ILE A 110 4.99 -7.58 8.42
N ARG A 111 3.88 -7.59 9.17
CA ARG A 111 3.74 -6.90 10.45
C ARG A 111 3.67 -7.91 11.58
N SER A 112 4.84 -8.37 12.02
CA SER A 112 4.98 -9.47 13.00
C SER A 112 4.38 -9.16 14.36
N ASP A 113 4.28 -7.90 14.74
CA ASP A 113 3.76 -7.44 16.03
C ASP A 113 2.30 -6.94 15.96
N GLU A 114 1.62 -7.15 14.81
CA GLU A 114 0.22 -6.74 14.63
C GLU A 114 -0.73 -7.55 15.50
N GLU A 115 -1.70 -6.90 16.11
CA GLU A 115 -2.81 -7.57 16.80
C GLU A 115 -3.83 -8.07 15.76
N LEU A 116 -3.82 -9.39 15.52
CA LEU A 116 -4.59 -10.00 14.44
C LEU A 116 -6.09 -10.10 14.77
N GLY A 117 -6.93 -9.75 13.79
CA GLY A 117 -8.38 -9.77 13.90
C GLY A 117 -9.07 -9.79 12.53
N ASN A 118 -10.35 -9.40 12.50
CA ASN A 118 -11.08 -9.32 11.23
C ASN A 118 -10.59 -8.19 10.30
N LEU A 119 -9.91 -7.18 10.85
CA LEU A 119 -9.46 -5.98 10.13
C LEU A 119 -7.94 -5.92 9.95
N HIS A 120 -7.19 -6.66 10.76
CA HIS A 120 -5.73 -6.62 10.77
C HIS A 120 -5.14 -8.00 10.48
N SER A 121 -4.18 -8.03 9.57
CA SER A 121 -3.48 -9.24 9.14
C SER A 121 -1.98 -9.11 9.31
N LEU A 122 -1.31 -10.23 9.52
CA LEU A 122 0.16 -10.35 9.51
C LEU A 122 0.76 -9.92 8.18
N TYR A 123 0.12 -10.32 7.07
CA TYR A 123 0.53 -9.98 5.71
C TYR A 123 -0.30 -8.82 5.19
N VAL A 124 0.38 -7.83 4.62
CA VAL A 124 -0.24 -6.63 4.05
C VAL A 124 0.12 -6.54 2.57
N ASP A 125 -0.90 -6.44 1.74
CA ASP A 125 -0.82 -6.16 0.30
C ASP A 125 -1.57 -4.84 0.06
N GLN A 126 -0.83 -3.79 -0.29
CA GLN A 126 -1.40 -2.45 -0.41
C GLN A 126 -0.84 -1.69 -1.61
N TRP A 127 -1.62 -0.73 -2.13
CA TRP A 127 -1.09 0.33 -2.96
C TRP A 127 -0.52 1.42 -2.06
N ASP A 128 0.69 1.81 -2.37
CA ASP A 128 1.39 2.85 -1.63
C ASP A 128 1.88 3.92 -2.60
N TRP A 129 1.59 5.17 -2.35
CA TRP A 129 1.88 6.26 -3.27
C TRP A 129 2.39 7.51 -2.57
N GLU A 130 3.17 8.30 -3.31
CA GLU A 130 3.64 9.62 -2.91
C GLU A 130 3.55 10.57 -4.10
N ARG A 131 3.21 11.83 -3.86
CA ARG A 131 3.09 12.87 -4.88
C ARG A 131 3.85 14.11 -4.47
N VAL A 132 4.59 14.70 -5.42
CA VAL A 132 5.28 15.97 -5.21
C VAL A 132 4.27 17.11 -5.25
N ILE A 133 4.33 17.98 -4.27
CA ILE A 133 3.51 19.21 -4.17
C ILE A 133 4.41 20.42 -3.98
N THR A 134 3.93 21.59 -4.31
CA THR A 134 4.62 22.86 -4.01
C THR A 134 4.36 23.28 -2.55
N ASN A 135 5.08 24.29 -2.07
CA ASN A 135 4.81 24.84 -0.74
C ASN A 135 3.43 25.53 -0.68
N GLU A 136 2.99 26.12 -1.78
CA GLU A 136 1.69 26.77 -1.93
C GLU A 136 0.54 25.75 -1.85
N ASP A 137 0.74 24.51 -2.34
CA ASP A 137 -0.23 23.42 -2.26
C ASP A 137 -0.35 22.84 -0.84
N ARG A 138 0.55 23.20 0.08
CA ARG A 138 0.54 22.66 1.46
C ARG A 138 -0.51 23.35 2.32
N ASN A 139 -1.76 23.19 1.96
CA ASN A 139 -2.92 23.77 2.63
C ASN A 139 -4.08 22.79 2.72
N VAL A 140 -5.09 23.12 3.53
CA VAL A 140 -6.24 22.23 3.80
C VAL A 140 -7.14 22.09 2.57
N ASP A 141 -7.29 23.11 1.75
CA ASP A 141 -8.18 23.05 0.58
C ASP A 141 -7.60 22.13 -0.49
N PHE A 142 -6.31 22.19 -0.74
CA PHE A 142 -5.61 21.22 -1.59
C PHE A 142 -5.72 19.79 -1.05
N LEU A 143 -5.56 19.59 0.26
CA LEU A 143 -5.74 18.28 0.89
C LEU A 143 -7.16 17.74 0.62
N LYS A 144 -8.20 18.57 0.80
CA LYS A 144 -9.58 18.18 0.52
C LYS A 144 -9.79 17.82 -0.95
N GLU A 145 -9.17 18.56 -1.87
CA GLU A 145 -9.22 18.25 -3.30
C GLU A 145 -8.64 16.85 -3.58
N ILE A 146 -7.45 16.53 -3.01
CA ILE A 146 -6.84 15.21 -3.17
C ILE A 146 -7.72 14.11 -2.58
N VAL A 147 -8.28 14.32 -1.39
CA VAL A 147 -9.21 13.36 -0.75
C VAL A 147 -10.43 13.12 -1.64
N ASN A 148 -11.03 14.17 -2.21
CA ASN A 148 -12.18 14.03 -3.13
C ASN A 148 -11.84 13.23 -4.39
N ARG A 149 -10.65 13.41 -4.96
CA ARG A 149 -10.18 12.63 -6.12
C ARG A 149 -10.01 11.14 -5.77
N ILE A 150 -9.43 10.83 -4.60
CA ILE A 150 -9.29 9.46 -4.10
C ILE A 150 -10.69 8.85 -3.90
N TYR A 151 -11.58 9.58 -3.23
CA TYR A 151 -12.95 9.13 -2.98
C TYR A 151 -13.70 8.85 -4.29
N ALA A 152 -13.56 9.70 -5.29
CA ALA A 152 -14.15 9.47 -6.61
C ALA A 152 -13.64 8.17 -7.27
N ALA A 153 -12.36 7.84 -7.12
CA ALA A 153 -11.81 6.58 -7.59
C ALA A 153 -12.39 5.37 -6.83
N MET A 154 -12.60 5.50 -5.52
CA MET A 154 -13.25 4.47 -4.68
C MET A 154 -14.70 4.23 -5.13
N ILE A 155 -15.49 5.28 -5.29
CA ILE A 155 -16.89 5.18 -5.74
C ILE A 155 -17.00 4.53 -7.12
N ARG A 156 -16.13 4.89 -8.07
CA ARG A 156 -16.12 4.22 -9.39
C ARG A 156 -15.80 2.73 -9.26
N THR A 157 -14.91 2.37 -8.36
CA THR A 157 -14.57 0.96 -8.12
C THR A 157 -15.73 0.21 -7.47
N GLU A 158 -16.44 0.83 -6.53
CA GLU A 158 -17.65 0.27 -5.93
C GLU A 158 -18.73 -0.01 -6.98
N TYR A 159 -19.00 0.95 -7.88
CA TYR A 159 -19.92 0.73 -8.98
C TYR A 159 -19.52 -0.41 -9.91
N MET A 160 -18.24 -0.52 -10.24
CA MET A 160 -17.72 -1.62 -11.05
C MET A 160 -17.96 -2.98 -10.36
N VAL A 161 -17.73 -3.06 -9.05
CA VAL A 161 -17.99 -4.29 -8.28
C VAL A 161 -19.49 -4.62 -8.24
N TYR A 162 -20.33 -3.59 -8.04
CA TYR A 162 -21.80 -3.77 -8.05
C TYR A 162 -22.32 -4.30 -9.40
N GLU A 163 -21.81 -3.81 -10.52
CA GLU A 163 -22.20 -4.31 -11.85
C GLU A 163 -21.74 -5.76 -12.10
N MET A 164 -20.63 -6.16 -11.49
CA MET A 164 -20.11 -7.53 -11.66
C MET A 164 -20.78 -8.56 -10.73
N TYR A 165 -21.22 -8.10 -9.57
CA TYR A 165 -21.81 -8.92 -8.50
C TYR A 165 -23.07 -8.25 -7.95
N PRO A 166 -24.16 -8.17 -8.76
CA PRO A 166 -25.40 -7.48 -8.40
C PRO A 166 -26.15 -8.13 -7.25
#